data_101780c2c2e70a782aa177d36d85cdb0
#
_entry.id   101780c2c2e70a782aa177d36d85cdb0
#
_cell.length_a   1.000
_cell.length_b   1.000
_cell.length_c   1.000
_cell.angle_alpha   90.00
_cell.angle_beta   90.00
_cell.angle_gamma   90.00
#
_symmetry.space_group_name_H-M   'P 1'
#
loop_
_entity.id
_entity.type
_entity.pdbx_description
1 polymer ?
#
loop_
_entity_poly.entity_id
_entity_poly.type
_entity_poly.pdbx_seq_one_letter_code
_entity_poly.pdbx_strand_id
1 'polypeptide(L)'
;RGQSRRRSETRPPLAITGIEVARASEAVAARLSPASSPSRAMSVKMIAATPATADSHDHDAETLEFKRVRLLASLTLIGGIGLILALPFALRAGAEFFLPVTAALVVAIALVPMLEWFERRGVPAKLAAILCVIIFLMIAMFAIASIVLPAIDWVALIPTRIDRVTKALAPLLDLYSSLQKFIDRTVSHIALNNADHGRTVRVETPNSMLDLITASAPHAAIQLFFALLVIYFFLAGWTGMRKRTIVSRGSFEGALTTARVIQQVVAATSTYIGTITVINVMLGALTALIVWMVGMDSPLMWGGLVAVLNYIPYLGPIAAALLLAFGGLMTFSDPWAALLPPGIFIGLHLIEANVFTPLVVGRKLTINPLLILVSLSFWAWVWGTTGALLAVPLLIILKTIFSAAGTPDIAGFLFEDGTLTHVGEEDEDEE
;
A
#
# COMPACT_ATOMS: atom_id res chain seq x y z
N ARG A 1 -5.37 22.40 65.05
CA ARG A 1 -4.16 21.81 65.68
C ARG A 1 -3.74 20.66 64.82
N GLY A 2 -2.65 20.59 64.06
CA GLY A 2 -1.41 21.31 63.98
C GLY A 2 -0.81 21.06 62.62
N GLN A 3 -0.19 22.12 62.14
CA GLN A 3 0.57 22.21 60.91
C GLN A 3 1.85 21.38 60.97
N SER A 4 2.28 20.76 59.87
CA SER A 4 3.69 20.72 59.51
C SER A 4 3.86 20.70 57.99
N ARG A 5 4.26 21.85 57.46
CA ARG A 5 4.81 22.06 56.09
C ARG A 5 6.14 21.33 56.05
N ARG A 6 6.35 20.43 55.06
CA ARG A 6 7.70 20.08 54.57
C ARG A 6 7.87 20.71 53.17
N ARG A 7 8.73 21.69 53.08
CA ARG A 7 9.31 22.23 51.87
C ARG A 7 10.19 21.16 51.24
N SER A 8 9.92 20.78 49.98
CA SER A 8 10.86 20.07 49.14
C SER A 8 11.73 21.10 48.41
N GLU A 9 12.98 21.16 48.79
CA GLU A 9 14.01 21.92 48.06
C GLU A 9 14.32 21.22 46.73
N THR A 10 13.96 21.87 45.64
CA THR A 10 14.43 21.54 44.30
C THR A 10 15.84 22.08 44.13
N ARG A 11 16.84 21.20 44.01
CA ARG A 11 18.19 21.55 43.56
C ARG A 11 18.17 21.80 42.04
N PRO A 12 18.82 22.88 41.57
CA PRO A 12 18.97 23.13 40.13
C PRO A 12 20.08 22.20 39.54
N PRO A 13 20.01 21.87 38.24
CA PRO A 13 21.03 21.05 37.58
C PRO A 13 22.34 21.84 37.47
N LEU A 14 23.47 21.17 37.78
CA LEU A 14 24.83 21.64 37.60
C LEU A 14 25.13 21.89 36.11
N ALA A 15 25.19 23.15 35.74
CA ALA A 15 25.72 23.57 34.45
C ALA A 15 27.28 23.40 34.53
N ILE A 16 27.80 22.42 33.81
CA ILE A 16 29.23 22.28 33.58
C ILE A 16 29.63 23.35 32.56
N THR A 17 30.21 24.42 33.04
CA THR A 17 30.73 25.53 32.22
C THR A 17 31.94 25.04 31.43
N GLY A 18 32.00 25.41 30.13
CA GLY A 18 33.06 25.04 29.18
C GLY A 18 34.49 25.43 29.53
N ILE A 19 34.73 26.04 30.72
CA ILE A 19 36.04 26.44 31.25
C ILE A 19 36.77 25.24 31.87
N GLU A 20 36.09 24.23 32.41
CA GLU A 20 36.77 23.06 33.01
C GLU A 20 37.27 22.07 31.94
N VAL A 21 36.65 22.01 30.76
CA VAL A 21 37.13 21.15 29.66
C VAL A 21 38.38 21.71 29.01
N ALA A 22 38.52 23.04 28.93
CA ALA A 22 39.73 23.69 28.41
C ALA A 22 40.95 23.48 29.29
N ARG A 23 40.80 23.49 30.64
CA ARG A 23 41.91 23.24 31.58
C ARG A 23 42.38 21.79 31.60
N ALA A 24 41.50 20.83 31.34
CA ALA A 24 41.91 19.42 31.25
C ALA A 24 42.72 19.12 29.97
N SER A 25 42.45 19.84 28.87
CA SER A 25 43.16 19.73 27.60
C SER A 25 44.59 20.27 27.67
N GLU A 26 44.83 21.41 28.37
CA GLU A 26 46.15 21.97 28.54
C GLU A 26 47.07 21.13 29.46
N ALA A 27 46.50 20.47 30.48
CA ALA A 27 47.25 19.60 31.37
C ALA A 27 47.76 18.30 30.73
N VAL A 28 47.11 17.82 29.67
CA VAL A 28 47.54 16.64 28.89
C VAL A 28 48.61 17.05 27.86
N ALA A 29 48.54 18.24 27.28
CA ALA A 29 49.54 18.72 26.32
C ALA A 29 50.90 19.02 26.97
N ALA A 30 50.93 19.44 28.25
CA ALA A 30 52.15 19.72 28.98
C ALA A 30 52.97 18.47 29.42
N ARG A 31 52.42 17.27 29.30
CA ARG A 31 53.12 16.02 29.69
C ARG A 31 53.79 15.27 28.52
N LEU A 32 53.68 15.77 27.31
CA LEU A 32 54.23 15.12 26.11
C LEU A 32 55.37 15.88 25.44
N SER A 33 56.07 16.78 26.16
CA SER A 33 57.22 17.48 25.62
C SER A 33 58.49 16.72 26.01
N PRO A 34 59.32 16.21 25.09
CA PRO A 34 60.58 15.55 25.43
C PRO A 34 61.66 16.58 25.70
N ALA A 35 62.25 16.48 26.89
CA ALA A 35 63.40 17.25 27.30
C ALA A 35 64.62 16.96 26.42
N SER A 36 65.19 18.02 25.84
CA SER A 36 66.45 18.02 25.16
C SER A 36 67.65 17.91 26.18
N SER A 37 68.53 16.97 25.94
CA SER A 37 69.91 17.10 26.44
C SER A 37 70.92 16.52 25.45
N PRO A 38 72.12 17.13 25.31
CA PRO A 38 73.04 16.87 24.22
C PRO A 38 74.15 15.94 24.55
N SER A 39 74.86 15.50 23.48
CA SER A 39 76.21 14.96 23.43
C SER A 39 76.47 13.46 23.64
N ARG A 40 76.71 12.79 22.52
CA ARG A 40 78.07 12.27 22.25
C ARG A 40 78.15 11.65 20.85
N ALA A 41 78.93 12.28 20.01
CA ALA A 41 79.36 11.70 18.76
C ALA A 41 80.17 10.43 19.00
N MET A 42 79.74 9.31 18.40
CA MET A 42 80.61 8.16 18.16
C MET A 42 80.23 7.53 16.85
N SER A 43 81.06 7.79 15.85
CA SER A 43 81.05 7.18 14.56
C SER A 43 81.09 5.67 14.66
N VAL A 44 79.99 5.02 14.21
CA VAL A 44 80.02 3.63 13.77
C VAL A 44 79.46 3.58 12.40
N LYS A 45 80.34 3.36 11.47
CA LYS A 45 80.01 3.10 10.04
C LYS A 45 79.46 1.69 9.99
N MET A 46 78.10 1.58 9.91
CA MET A 46 77.44 0.30 9.72
C MET A 46 76.71 0.35 8.36
N ILE A 47 77.10 -0.56 7.54
CA ILE A 47 76.70 -0.87 6.22
C ILE A 47 75.18 -0.84 6.11
N ALA A 48 74.66 0.03 5.25
CA ALA A 48 73.25 0.06 4.87
C ALA A 48 72.91 -1.21 4.09
N ALA A 49 72.28 -2.18 4.75
CA ALA A 49 71.48 -3.19 4.05
C ALA A 49 70.07 -2.61 3.91
N THR A 50 69.71 -2.29 2.71
CA THR A 50 68.39 -1.78 2.26
C THR A 50 67.35 -2.86 2.51
N PRO A 51 66.29 -2.61 3.32
CA PRO A 51 65.14 -3.47 3.29
C PRO A 51 64.14 -2.88 2.27
N ALA A 52 64.43 -3.06 0.98
CA ALA A 52 63.53 -2.58 -0.10
C ALA A 52 62.50 -3.61 -0.54
N THR A 53 62.29 -4.70 0.22
CA THR A 53 61.38 -5.79 -0.18
C THR A 53 60.20 -6.04 0.75
N ALA A 54 60.19 -5.44 1.97
CA ALA A 54 59.08 -5.62 2.92
C ALA A 54 57.90 -4.65 2.64
N ASP A 55 58.20 -3.45 2.16
CA ASP A 55 57.20 -2.39 1.98
C ASP A 55 56.26 -2.62 0.75
N SER A 56 56.75 -3.35 -0.27
CA SER A 56 55.97 -3.65 -1.45
C SER A 56 54.91 -4.76 -1.24
N HIS A 57 55.20 -5.71 -0.38
CA HIS A 57 54.25 -6.78 -0.09
C HIS A 57 53.06 -6.34 0.79
N ASP A 58 53.25 -5.38 1.68
CA ASP A 58 52.16 -4.82 2.49
C ASP A 58 51.26 -3.91 1.66
N HIS A 59 51.81 -3.09 0.74
CA HIS A 59 51.04 -2.29 -0.17
C HIS A 59 50.25 -3.13 -1.18
N ASP A 60 50.78 -4.22 -1.65
CA ASP A 60 50.05 -5.16 -2.54
C ASP A 60 48.93 -5.91 -1.80
N ALA A 61 49.13 -6.28 -0.53
CA ALA A 61 48.11 -6.90 0.31
C ALA A 61 46.94 -5.95 0.61
N GLU A 62 47.23 -4.69 1.01
CA GLU A 62 46.20 -3.67 1.23
C GLU A 62 45.40 -3.35 -0.06
N THR A 63 46.06 -3.25 -1.22
CA THR A 63 45.37 -3.02 -2.48
C THR A 63 44.50 -4.19 -2.90
N LEU A 64 44.88 -5.42 -2.60
CA LEU A 64 44.11 -6.64 -2.85
C LEU A 64 42.89 -6.74 -1.93
N GLU A 65 43.04 -6.41 -0.64
CA GLU A 65 41.91 -6.35 0.29
C GLU A 65 40.89 -5.27 -0.12
N PHE A 66 41.36 -4.07 -0.48
CA PHE A 66 40.50 -3.00 -0.96
C PHE A 66 39.75 -3.39 -2.25
N LYS A 67 40.42 -4.04 -3.19
CA LYS A 67 39.81 -4.57 -4.41
C LYS A 67 38.76 -5.66 -4.10
N ARG A 68 39.04 -6.57 -3.17
CA ARG A 68 38.11 -7.60 -2.71
C ARG A 68 36.87 -6.99 -2.08
N VAL A 69 37.01 -6.05 -1.16
CA VAL A 69 35.88 -5.37 -0.51
C VAL A 69 35.03 -4.63 -1.54
N ARG A 70 35.66 -3.93 -2.50
CA ARG A 70 34.95 -3.24 -3.57
C ARG A 70 34.22 -4.19 -4.52
N LEU A 71 34.83 -5.33 -4.87
CA LEU A 71 34.20 -6.36 -5.70
C LEU A 71 33.01 -7.02 -4.96
N LEU A 72 33.17 -7.33 -3.67
CA LEU A 72 32.07 -7.86 -2.86
C LEU A 72 30.94 -6.86 -2.72
N ALA A 73 31.27 -5.58 -2.46
CA ALA A 73 30.26 -4.52 -2.39
C ALA A 73 29.51 -4.34 -3.73
N SER A 74 30.23 -4.34 -4.86
CA SER A 74 29.58 -4.24 -6.18
C SER A 74 28.74 -5.47 -6.51
N LEU A 75 29.22 -6.67 -6.18
CA LEU A 75 28.45 -7.93 -6.37
C LEU A 75 27.19 -7.94 -5.50
N THR A 76 27.29 -7.50 -4.25
CA THR A 76 26.16 -7.38 -3.34
C THR A 76 25.14 -6.36 -3.84
N LEU A 77 25.61 -5.22 -4.35
CA LEU A 77 24.75 -4.19 -4.94
C LEU A 77 24.03 -4.72 -6.20
N ILE A 78 24.78 -5.33 -7.13
CA ILE A 78 24.22 -5.90 -8.37
C ILE A 78 23.24 -7.03 -8.04
N GLY A 79 23.60 -7.93 -7.10
CA GLY A 79 22.74 -9.00 -6.63
C GLY A 79 21.47 -8.46 -5.94
N GLY A 80 21.61 -7.42 -5.13
CA GLY A 80 20.48 -6.74 -4.47
C GLY A 80 19.53 -6.09 -5.48
N ILE A 81 20.05 -5.36 -6.46
CA ILE A 81 19.24 -4.78 -7.55
C ILE A 81 18.57 -5.87 -8.36
N GLY A 82 19.32 -6.93 -8.72
CA GLY A 82 18.78 -8.08 -9.44
C GLY A 82 17.64 -8.76 -8.69
N LEU A 83 17.78 -8.93 -7.37
CA LEU A 83 16.72 -9.49 -6.53
C LEU A 83 15.47 -8.61 -6.48
N ILE A 84 15.66 -7.29 -6.33
CA ILE A 84 14.55 -6.33 -6.33
C ILE A 84 13.80 -6.36 -7.67
N LEU A 85 14.51 -6.42 -8.79
CA LEU A 85 13.91 -6.51 -10.12
C LEU A 85 13.25 -7.86 -10.39
N ALA A 86 13.78 -8.96 -9.85
CA ALA A 86 13.22 -10.29 -10.00
C ALA A 86 11.98 -10.54 -9.12
N LEU A 87 11.87 -9.84 -7.99
CA LEU A 87 10.79 -10.03 -7.00
C LEU A 87 9.38 -9.91 -7.60
N PRO A 88 9.04 -8.89 -8.41
CA PRO A 88 7.71 -8.76 -9.00
C PRO A 88 7.36 -9.94 -9.93
N PHE A 89 8.33 -10.43 -10.68
CA PHE A 89 8.13 -11.60 -11.56
C PHE A 89 7.93 -12.89 -10.76
N ALA A 90 8.67 -13.06 -9.67
CA ALA A 90 8.47 -14.20 -8.75
C ALA A 90 7.09 -14.13 -8.07
N LEU A 91 6.66 -12.95 -7.61
CA LEU A 91 5.33 -12.75 -7.03
C LEU A 91 4.22 -13.02 -8.03
N ARG A 92 4.42 -12.65 -9.31
CA ARG A 92 3.48 -12.94 -10.39
C ARG A 92 3.45 -14.41 -10.75
N ALA A 93 4.61 -15.06 -10.87
CA ALA A 93 4.70 -16.48 -11.18
C ALA A 93 4.10 -17.37 -10.08
N GLY A 94 4.27 -16.97 -8.79
CA GLY A 94 3.69 -17.64 -7.63
C GLY A 94 2.37 -17.03 -7.15
N ALA A 95 1.60 -16.36 -8.01
CA ALA A 95 0.38 -15.65 -7.63
C ALA A 95 -0.63 -16.54 -6.90
N GLU A 96 -0.77 -17.80 -7.29
CA GLU A 96 -1.70 -18.74 -6.65
C GLU A 96 -1.45 -18.93 -5.15
N PHE A 97 -0.19 -18.78 -4.71
CA PHE A 97 0.20 -18.87 -3.31
C PHE A 97 0.31 -17.47 -2.66
N PHE A 98 1.06 -16.55 -3.29
CA PHE A 98 1.36 -15.27 -2.66
C PHE A 98 0.15 -14.36 -2.53
N LEU A 99 -0.78 -14.38 -3.50
CA LEU A 99 -1.95 -13.50 -3.47
C LEU A 99 -2.89 -13.83 -2.30
N PRO A 100 -3.38 -15.09 -2.09
CA PRO A 100 -4.25 -15.38 -0.96
C PRO A 100 -3.55 -15.18 0.39
N VAL A 101 -2.25 -15.44 0.50
CA VAL A 101 -1.47 -15.16 1.72
C VAL A 101 -1.41 -13.68 2.00
N THR A 102 -1.06 -12.86 1.00
CA THR A 102 -0.94 -11.40 1.18
C THR A 102 -2.30 -10.78 1.49
N ALA A 103 -3.35 -11.16 0.78
CA ALA A 103 -4.70 -10.70 1.05
C ALA A 103 -5.15 -11.08 2.47
N ALA A 104 -4.89 -12.33 2.87
CA ALA A 104 -5.19 -12.81 4.22
C ALA A 104 -4.43 -12.03 5.30
N LEU A 105 -3.16 -11.71 5.09
CA LEU A 105 -2.36 -10.91 6.03
C LEU A 105 -2.89 -9.48 6.14
N VAL A 106 -3.25 -8.84 5.03
CA VAL A 106 -3.83 -7.49 5.03
C VAL A 106 -5.16 -7.48 5.80
N VAL A 107 -6.04 -8.45 5.55
CA VAL A 107 -7.30 -8.61 6.28
C VAL A 107 -7.05 -8.91 7.76
N ALA A 108 -6.11 -9.80 8.07
CA ALA A 108 -5.76 -10.14 9.44
C ALA A 108 -5.25 -8.90 10.22
N ILE A 109 -4.38 -8.07 9.61
CA ILE A 109 -3.91 -6.82 10.22
C ILE A 109 -5.09 -5.86 10.46
N ALA A 110 -6.02 -5.77 9.52
CA ALA A 110 -7.23 -4.95 9.68
C ALA A 110 -8.12 -5.42 10.84
N LEU A 111 -8.13 -6.73 11.12
CA LEU A 111 -8.92 -7.34 12.20
C LEU A 111 -8.22 -7.30 13.58
N VAL A 112 -6.92 -6.95 13.66
CA VAL A 112 -6.19 -6.88 14.95
C VAL A 112 -6.88 -6.01 15.99
N PRO A 113 -7.40 -4.79 15.69
CA PRO A 113 -8.10 -4.00 16.71
C PRO A 113 -9.34 -4.69 17.27
N MET A 114 -10.07 -5.44 16.44
CA MET A 114 -11.24 -6.22 16.86
C MET A 114 -10.81 -7.40 17.75
N LEU A 115 -9.70 -8.07 17.41
CA LEU A 115 -9.10 -9.12 18.23
C LEU A 115 -8.74 -8.57 19.61
N GLU A 116 -7.98 -7.46 19.65
CA GLU A 116 -7.57 -6.83 20.92
C GLU A 116 -8.77 -6.36 21.76
N TRP A 117 -9.85 -5.93 21.11
CA TRP A 117 -11.09 -5.56 21.80
C TRP A 117 -11.75 -6.77 22.51
N PHE A 118 -11.77 -7.96 21.87
CA PHE A 118 -12.25 -9.19 22.50
C PHE A 118 -11.32 -9.65 23.63
N GLU A 119 -9.99 -9.60 23.41
CA GLU A 119 -9.01 -9.95 24.46
C GLU A 119 -9.13 -9.05 25.69
N ARG A 120 -9.33 -7.75 25.51
CA ARG A 120 -9.56 -6.80 26.62
C ARG A 120 -10.84 -7.11 27.42
N ARG A 121 -11.80 -7.82 26.82
CA ARG A 121 -13.01 -8.31 27.49
C ARG A 121 -12.84 -9.68 28.14
N GLY A 122 -11.62 -10.22 28.16
CA GLY A 122 -11.30 -11.49 28.82
C GLY A 122 -11.48 -12.72 27.93
N VAL A 123 -11.75 -12.55 26.61
CA VAL A 123 -11.83 -13.68 25.70
C VAL A 123 -10.42 -14.19 25.39
N PRO A 124 -10.13 -15.51 25.53
CA PRO A 124 -8.83 -16.07 25.18
C PRO A 124 -8.48 -15.81 23.69
N ALA A 125 -7.21 -15.50 23.39
CA ALA A 125 -6.74 -15.13 22.04
C ALA A 125 -7.22 -16.08 20.93
N LYS A 126 -7.20 -17.39 21.15
CA LYS A 126 -7.67 -18.39 20.18
C LYS A 126 -9.18 -18.26 19.88
N LEU A 127 -10.00 -18.07 20.93
CA LEU A 127 -11.45 -17.87 20.75
C LEU A 127 -11.76 -16.52 20.13
N ALA A 128 -11.05 -15.47 20.53
CA ALA A 128 -11.15 -14.15 19.93
C ALA A 128 -10.82 -14.18 18.41
N ALA A 129 -9.78 -14.91 18.02
CA ALA A 129 -9.43 -15.12 16.62
C ALA A 129 -10.54 -15.84 15.84
N ILE A 130 -11.13 -16.92 16.41
CA ILE A 130 -12.26 -17.62 15.78
C ILE A 130 -13.45 -16.67 15.61
N LEU A 131 -13.80 -15.90 16.64
CA LEU A 131 -14.90 -14.92 16.55
C LEU A 131 -14.65 -13.88 15.47
N CYS A 132 -13.42 -13.33 15.38
CA CYS A 132 -13.05 -12.39 14.33
C CYS A 132 -13.22 -12.99 12.93
N VAL A 133 -12.77 -14.23 12.70
CA VAL A 133 -12.92 -14.93 11.43
C VAL A 133 -14.38 -15.19 11.11
N ILE A 134 -15.18 -15.63 12.07
CA ILE A 134 -16.62 -15.87 11.86
C ILE A 134 -17.34 -14.59 11.50
N ILE A 135 -17.10 -13.50 12.24
CA ILE A 135 -17.73 -12.20 11.95
C ILE A 135 -17.33 -11.70 10.57
N PHE A 136 -16.04 -11.77 10.25
CA PHE A 136 -15.55 -11.42 8.91
C PHE A 136 -16.23 -12.25 7.81
N LEU A 137 -16.30 -13.57 7.99
CA LEU A 137 -16.92 -14.48 7.03
C LEU A 137 -18.43 -14.19 6.87
N MET A 138 -19.13 -13.94 7.96
CA MET A 138 -20.56 -13.57 7.92
C MET A 138 -20.79 -12.29 7.15
N ILE A 139 -19.98 -11.24 7.38
CA ILE A 139 -20.06 -9.97 6.65
C ILE A 139 -19.72 -10.18 5.17
N ALA A 140 -18.65 -10.90 4.87
CA ALA A 140 -18.24 -11.20 3.50
C ALA A 140 -19.30 -12.00 2.75
N MET A 141 -19.85 -13.06 3.37
CA MET A 141 -20.91 -13.87 2.76
C MET A 141 -22.20 -13.07 2.54
N PHE A 142 -22.57 -12.21 3.47
CA PHE A 142 -23.72 -11.31 3.32
C PHE A 142 -23.49 -10.35 2.13
N ALA A 143 -22.31 -9.72 2.03
CA ALA A 143 -21.95 -8.81 0.95
C ALA A 143 -21.96 -9.54 -0.42
N ILE A 144 -21.36 -10.73 -0.48
CA ILE A 144 -21.33 -11.54 -1.70
C ILE A 144 -22.75 -11.95 -2.10
N ALA A 145 -23.56 -12.47 -1.18
CA ALA A 145 -24.92 -12.90 -1.45
C ALA A 145 -25.82 -11.75 -1.93
N SER A 146 -25.70 -10.56 -1.32
CA SER A 146 -26.47 -9.37 -1.72
C SER A 146 -26.15 -8.87 -3.13
N ILE A 147 -24.96 -9.18 -3.65
CA ILE A 147 -24.55 -8.81 -5.00
C ILE A 147 -24.81 -9.94 -6.00
N VAL A 148 -24.34 -11.16 -5.68
CA VAL A 148 -24.29 -12.26 -6.65
C VAL A 148 -25.67 -12.85 -6.92
N LEU A 149 -26.51 -13.03 -5.88
CA LEU A 149 -27.83 -13.63 -6.08
C LEU A 149 -28.72 -12.78 -7.02
N PRO A 150 -28.88 -11.46 -6.80
CA PRO A 150 -29.65 -10.65 -7.74
C PRO A 150 -28.95 -10.48 -9.11
N ALA A 151 -27.60 -10.53 -9.15
CA ALA A 151 -26.85 -10.41 -10.40
C ALA A 151 -27.14 -11.57 -11.36
N ILE A 152 -27.34 -12.80 -10.84
CA ILE A 152 -27.71 -13.95 -11.66
C ILE A 152 -29.04 -13.70 -12.39
N ASP A 153 -30.06 -13.23 -11.66
CA ASP A 153 -31.37 -12.92 -12.23
C ASP A 153 -31.27 -11.77 -13.24
N TRP A 154 -30.47 -10.75 -12.89
CA TRP A 154 -30.29 -9.58 -13.75
C TRP A 154 -29.57 -9.93 -15.06
N VAL A 155 -28.52 -10.76 -15.02
CA VAL A 155 -27.80 -11.24 -16.20
C VAL A 155 -28.71 -12.08 -17.12
N ALA A 156 -29.63 -12.87 -16.55
CA ALA A 156 -30.61 -13.62 -17.32
C ALA A 156 -31.56 -12.71 -18.14
N LEU A 157 -31.75 -11.46 -17.74
CA LEU A 157 -32.55 -10.47 -18.47
C LEU A 157 -31.78 -9.79 -19.61
N ILE A 158 -30.45 -9.89 -19.69
CA ILE A 158 -29.64 -9.23 -20.73
C ILE A 158 -30.12 -9.59 -22.13
N PRO A 159 -30.30 -10.88 -22.52
CA PRO A 159 -30.69 -11.22 -23.86
C PRO A 159 -32.03 -10.59 -24.30
N THR A 160 -32.95 -10.39 -23.35
CA THR A 160 -34.28 -9.84 -23.63
C THR A 160 -34.32 -8.31 -23.68
N ARG A 161 -33.34 -7.66 -23.03
CA ARG A 161 -33.28 -6.19 -22.88
C ARG A 161 -32.20 -5.52 -23.70
N ILE A 162 -31.26 -6.30 -24.29
CA ILE A 162 -30.10 -5.77 -25.03
C ILE A 162 -30.55 -4.85 -26.22
N ASP A 163 -31.69 -5.11 -26.83
CA ASP A 163 -32.24 -4.28 -27.90
C ASP A 163 -32.54 -2.83 -27.45
N ARG A 164 -32.80 -2.62 -26.14
CA ARG A 164 -32.97 -1.26 -25.59
C ARG A 164 -31.66 -0.52 -25.58
N VAL A 165 -30.59 -1.21 -25.16
CA VAL A 165 -29.23 -0.65 -25.11
C VAL A 165 -28.77 -0.30 -26.52
N THR A 166 -28.94 -1.20 -27.48
CA THR A 166 -28.56 -0.95 -28.88
C THR A 166 -29.33 0.21 -29.50
N LYS A 167 -30.64 0.32 -29.24
CA LYS A 167 -31.45 1.46 -29.71
C LYS A 167 -31.04 2.77 -29.06
N ALA A 168 -30.75 2.77 -27.75
CA ALA A 168 -30.29 3.97 -27.05
C ALA A 168 -28.90 4.42 -27.49
N LEU A 169 -28.04 3.49 -27.85
CA LEU A 169 -26.68 3.76 -28.36
C LEU A 169 -26.64 3.99 -29.88
N ALA A 170 -27.71 3.74 -30.60
CA ALA A 170 -27.76 3.92 -32.06
C ALA A 170 -27.22 5.28 -32.53
N PRO A 171 -27.58 6.43 -31.92
CA PRO A 171 -27.04 7.73 -32.34
C PRO A 171 -25.54 7.83 -32.20
N LEU A 172 -24.94 7.21 -31.15
CA LEU A 172 -23.51 7.19 -30.94
C LEU A 172 -22.78 6.24 -31.91
N LEU A 173 -23.42 5.10 -32.23
CA LEU A 173 -22.91 4.14 -33.18
C LEU A 173 -22.95 4.74 -34.61
N ASP A 174 -23.99 5.51 -34.94
CA ASP A 174 -24.10 6.24 -36.20
C ASP A 174 -23.07 7.36 -36.32
N LEU A 175 -22.80 8.08 -35.21
CA LEU A 175 -21.76 9.08 -35.17
C LEU A 175 -20.37 8.40 -35.34
N TYR A 176 -20.12 7.30 -34.63
CA TYR A 176 -18.87 6.53 -34.79
C TYR A 176 -18.68 6.01 -36.21
N SER A 177 -19.75 5.40 -36.81
CA SER A 177 -19.71 4.90 -38.19
C SER A 177 -19.47 6.03 -39.20
N SER A 178 -20.03 7.22 -38.93
CA SER A 178 -19.84 8.42 -39.77
C SER A 178 -18.40 8.94 -39.67
N LEU A 179 -17.85 8.94 -38.43
CA LEU A 179 -16.46 9.31 -38.18
C LEU A 179 -15.46 8.32 -38.85
N GLN A 180 -15.74 7.02 -38.72
CA GLN A 180 -14.96 5.98 -39.38
C GLN A 180 -14.99 6.12 -40.90
N LYS A 181 -16.16 6.32 -41.49
CA LYS A 181 -16.33 6.60 -42.92
C LYS A 181 -15.57 7.87 -43.35
N PHE A 182 -15.56 8.90 -42.51
CA PHE A 182 -14.77 10.12 -42.76
C PHE A 182 -13.29 9.84 -42.72
N ILE A 183 -12.80 9.10 -41.72
CA ILE A 183 -11.39 8.69 -41.59
C ILE A 183 -11.01 7.81 -42.79
N ASP A 184 -11.80 6.79 -43.13
CA ASP A 184 -11.55 5.89 -44.25
C ASP A 184 -11.49 6.64 -45.57
N ARG A 185 -12.39 7.62 -45.80
CA ARG A 185 -12.33 8.49 -46.98
C ARG A 185 -11.06 9.35 -47.00
N THR A 186 -10.66 9.88 -45.86
CA THR A 186 -9.46 10.70 -45.74
C THR A 186 -8.20 9.87 -45.92
N VAL A 187 -8.14 8.68 -45.34
CA VAL A 187 -6.99 7.73 -45.44
C VAL A 187 -6.94 7.10 -46.82
N SER A 188 -8.08 6.77 -47.47
CA SER A 188 -8.11 6.21 -48.82
C SER A 188 -7.61 7.21 -49.89
N HIS A 189 -7.69 8.51 -49.62
CA HIS A 189 -7.09 9.53 -50.47
C HIS A 189 -5.57 9.64 -50.27
N ILE A 190 -5.01 9.11 -49.18
CA ILE A 190 -3.57 9.18 -48.84
C ILE A 190 -2.88 7.82 -49.06
N ALA A 191 -3.59 6.73 -48.95
CA ALA A 191 -3.04 5.37 -49.08
C ALA A 191 -3.55 4.71 -50.37
N LEU A 192 -2.64 4.70 -51.39
CA LEU A 192 -2.76 3.78 -52.49
C LEU A 192 -2.46 2.36 -52.00
N ASN A 193 -3.49 1.49 -52.05
CA ASN A 193 -3.38 0.04 -51.85
C ASN A 193 -3.07 -0.46 -50.44
N ASN A 194 -4.04 -1.07 -49.76
CA ASN A 194 -3.99 -2.51 -49.44
C ASN A 194 -5.17 -3.00 -48.58
N ALA A 195 -5.88 -3.95 -49.20
CA ALA A 195 -6.40 -5.18 -48.62
C ALA A 195 -7.15 -5.14 -47.26
N ASP A 196 -8.44 -5.23 -47.37
CA ASP A 196 -9.36 -6.13 -46.71
C ASP A 196 -8.74 -7.05 -45.65
N HIS A 197 -8.88 -6.70 -44.38
CA HIS A 197 -8.72 -7.60 -43.26
C HIS A 197 -9.93 -7.44 -42.34
N GLY A 198 -11.08 -7.92 -42.83
CA GLY A 198 -12.21 -8.24 -41.97
C GLY A 198 -11.84 -9.35 -40.99
N ARG A 199 -11.23 -9.00 -39.86
CA ARG A 199 -11.13 -9.91 -38.71
C ARG A 199 -12.50 -10.00 -38.05
N THR A 200 -13.29 -10.99 -38.46
CA THR A 200 -14.40 -11.44 -37.67
C THR A 200 -13.85 -12.11 -36.43
N VAL A 201 -13.85 -11.38 -35.30
CA VAL A 201 -13.61 -11.95 -33.98
C VAL A 201 -14.82 -12.83 -33.70
N ARG A 202 -14.67 -14.15 -33.87
CA ARG A 202 -15.62 -15.11 -33.26
C ARG A 202 -15.45 -14.99 -31.75
N VAL A 203 -16.38 -14.33 -31.12
CA VAL A 203 -16.59 -14.42 -29.69
C VAL A 203 -17.18 -15.81 -29.44
N GLU A 204 -16.33 -16.75 -29.02
CA GLU A 204 -16.82 -18.00 -28.43
C GLU A 204 -17.46 -17.61 -27.09
N THR A 205 -18.78 -17.49 -27.09
CA THR A 205 -19.55 -17.34 -25.86
C THR A 205 -19.41 -18.63 -25.07
N PRO A 206 -18.88 -18.61 -23.85
CA PRO A 206 -18.90 -19.79 -22.96
C PRO A 206 -20.35 -20.28 -22.83
N ASN A 207 -20.56 -21.58 -22.95
CA ASN A 207 -21.88 -22.20 -23.09
C ASN A 207 -22.85 -22.01 -21.90
N SER A 208 -22.39 -21.52 -20.77
CA SER A 208 -23.18 -20.82 -19.75
C SER A 208 -22.27 -20.17 -18.72
N MET A 209 -22.68 -19.03 -18.13
CA MET A 209 -22.03 -18.47 -16.96
C MET A 209 -21.98 -19.47 -15.79
N LEU A 210 -22.94 -20.38 -15.75
CA LEU A 210 -23.00 -21.44 -14.75
C LEU A 210 -21.80 -22.39 -14.87
N ASP A 211 -21.38 -22.74 -16.09
CA ASP A 211 -20.22 -23.61 -16.33
C ASP A 211 -18.91 -22.95 -15.92
N LEU A 212 -18.77 -21.65 -16.14
CA LEU A 212 -17.62 -20.87 -15.67
C LEU A 212 -17.56 -20.82 -14.13
N ILE A 213 -18.70 -20.58 -13.48
CA ILE A 213 -18.79 -20.54 -12.01
C ILE A 213 -18.50 -21.93 -11.43
N THR A 214 -19.09 -23.00 -11.97
CA THR A 214 -18.89 -24.36 -11.48
C THR A 214 -17.47 -24.87 -11.71
N ALA A 215 -16.81 -24.50 -12.79
CA ALA A 215 -15.43 -24.88 -13.06
C ALA A 215 -14.42 -24.17 -12.14
N SER A 216 -14.68 -22.90 -11.78
CA SER A 216 -13.79 -22.10 -10.92
C SER A 216 -14.08 -22.21 -9.43
N ALA A 217 -15.29 -22.63 -9.04
CA ALA A 217 -15.74 -22.70 -7.65
C ALA A 217 -14.84 -23.59 -6.74
N PRO A 218 -14.39 -24.80 -7.13
CA PRO A 218 -13.53 -25.62 -6.27
C PRO A 218 -12.19 -24.94 -5.98
N HIS A 219 -11.58 -24.31 -6.99
CA HIS A 219 -10.31 -23.61 -6.83
C HIS A 219 -10.45 -22.37 -5.93
N ALA A 220 -11.49 -21.58 -6.13
CA ALA A 220 -11.80 -20.42 -5.29
C ALA A 220 -12.10 -20.85 -3.83
N ALA A 221 -12.80 -21.97 -3.62
CA ALA A 221 -13.08 -22.49 -2.28
C ALA A 221 -11.79 -22.90 -1.54
N ILE A 222 -10.86 -23.56 -2.22
CA ILE A 222 -9.55 -23.94 -1.65
C ILE A 222 -8.75 -22.70 -1.28
N GLN A 223 -8.68 -21.71 -2.16
CA GLN A 223 -7.98 -20.44 -1.89
C GLN A 223 -8.60 -19.67 -0.72
N LEU A 224 -9.94 -19.61 -0.66
CA LEU A 224 -10.66 -18.98 0.45
C LEU A 224 -10.39 -19.71 1.78
N PHE A 225 -10.47 -21.04 1.78
CA PHE A 225 -10.18 -21.85 2.96
C PHE A 225 -8.75 -21.62 3.45
N PHE A 226 -7.78 -21.62 2.53
CA PHE A 226 -6.38 -21.35 2.85
C PHE A 226 -6.21 -19.92 3.43
N ALA A 227 -6.82 -18.92 2.80
CA ALA A 227 -6.80 -17.55 3.31
C ALA A 227 -7.40 -17.44 4.72
N LEU A 228 -8.53 -18.07 4.99
CA LEU A 228 -9.15 -18.11 6.32
C LEU A 228 -8.25 -18.78 7.37
N LEU A 229 -7.54 -19.85 7.00
CA LEU A 229 -6.54 -20.47 7.88
C LEU A 229 -5.39 -19.51 8.19
N VAL A 230 -4.87 -18.80 7.19
CA VAL A 230 -3.82 -17.80 7.39
C VAL A 230 -4.30 -16.69 8.32
N ILE A 231 -5.50 -16.14 8.10
CA ILE A 231 -6.10 -15.13 8.98
C ILE A 231 -6.21 -15.66 10.41
N TYR A 232 -6.76 -16.84 10.59
CA TYR A 232 -6.92 -17.46 11.91
C TYR A 232 -5.59 -17.65 12.64
N PHE A 233 -4.60 -18.28 11.99
CA PHE A 233 -3.31 -18.55 12.63
C PHE A 233 -2.54 -17.26 12.92
N PHE A 234 -2.63 -16.26 12.04
CA PHE A 234 -2.04 -14.95 12.30
C PHE A 234 -2.66 -14.30 13.53
N LEU A 235 -3.99 -14.21 13.61
CA LEU A 235 -4.70 -13.61 14.72
C LEU A 235 -4.48 -14.39 16.03
N ALA A 236 -4.60 -15.72 15.99
CA ALA A 236 -4.39 -16.56 17.17
C ALA A 236 -2.95 -16.50 17.72
N GLY A 237 -1.98 -16.29 16.83
CA GLY A 237 -0.57 -16.12 17.17
C GLY A 237 -0.15 -14.68 17.47
N TRP A 238 -0.98 -13.67 17.14
CA TRP A 238 -0.62 -12.26 17.12
C TRP A 238 0.07 -11.78 18.41
N THR A 239 -0.61 -11.92 19.53
CA THR A 239 -0.12 -11.45 20.85
C THR A 239 1.20 -12.13 21.23
N GLY A 240 1.32 -13.43 20.94
CA GLY A 240 2.55 -14.21 21.19
C GLY A 240 3.70 -13.80 20.27
N MET A 241 3.45 -13.65 18.98
CA MET A 241 4.46 -13.22 17.98
C MET A 241 4.97 -11.82 18.31
N ARG A 242 4.05 -10.86 18.53
CA ARG A 242 4.39 -9.48 18.90
C ARG A 242 5.29 -9.44 20.13
N LYS A 243 4.90 -10.16 21.21
CA LYS A 243 5.71 -10.24 22.44
C LYS A 243 7.11 -10.82 22.17
N ARG A 244 7.20 -11.95 21.44
CA ARG A 244 8.48 -12.58 21.12
C ARG A 244 9.38 -11.69 20.29
N THR A 245 8.84 -11.04 19.25
CA THR A 245 9.60 -10.16 18.36
C THR A 245 10.16 -8.95 19.10
N ILE A 246 9.43 -8.39 20.07
CA ILE A 246 9.90 -7.27 20.89
C ILE A 246 10.99 -7.74 21.86
N VAL A 247 10.76 -8.86 22.56
CA VAL A 247 11.68 -9.37 23.60
C VAL A 247 12.96 -9.95 23.00
N SER A 248 12.93 -10.44 21.76
CA SER A 248 14.14 -10.99 21.10
C SER A 248 15.20 -9.95 20.71
N ARG A 249 14.89 -8.65 20.83
CA ARG A 249 15.84 -7.58 20.55
C ARG A 249 16.86 -7.47 21.69
N GLY A 250 18.16 -7.45 21.35
CA GLY A 250 19.25 -7.43 22.32
C GLY A 250 19.41 -6.09 23.07
N SER A 251 18.67 -5.04 22.68
CA SER A 251 18.71 -3.73 23.36
C SER A 251 17.31 -3.21 23.62
N PHE A 252 17.15 -2.42 24.69
CA PHE A 252 15.88 -1.77 25.04
C PHE A 252 15.40 -0.82 23.94
N GLU A 253 16.31 -0.07 23.34
CA GLU A 253 16.01 0.86 22.25
C GLU A 253 15.51 0.13 21.00
N GLY A 254 16.17 -0.97 20.62
CA GLY A 254 15.72 -1.83 19.52
C GLY A 254 14.36 -2.48 19.79
N ALA A 255 14.08 -2.88 21.02
CA ALA A 255 12.79 -3.42 21.44
C ALA A 255 11.68 -2.35 21.33
N LEU A 256 11.94 -1.12 21.78
CA LEU A 256 11.01 0.00 21.72
C LEU A 256 10.71 0.41 20.26
N THR A 257 11.76 0.52 19.44
CA THR A 257 11.62 0.83 18.00
C THR A 257 10.79 -0.24 17.30
N THR A 258 11.11 -1.52 17.52
CA THR A 258 10.33 -2.63 16.93
C THR A 258 8.86 -2.60 17.36
N ALA A 259 8.60 -2.35 18.65
CA ALA A 259 7.22 -2.23 19.16
C ALA A 259 6.47 -1.09 18.50
N ARG A 260 7.12 0.06 18.32
CA ARG A 260 6.55 1.26 17.66
C ARG A 260 6.22 0.97 16.20
N VAL A 261 7.14 0.36 15.45
CA VAL A 261 6.92 0.00 14.03
C VAL A 261 5.72 -0.93 13.89
N ILE A 262 5.67 -2.02 14.66
CA ILE A 262 4.56 -2.96 14.62
C ILE A 262 3.24 -2.25 14.92
N GLN A 263 3.21 -1.40 15.94
CA GLN A 263 2.02 -0.64 16.33
C GLN A 263 1.58 0.33 15.23
N GLN A 264 2.52 1.03 14.60
CA GLN A 264 2.23 1.99 13.53
C GLN A 264 1.71 1.29 12.28
N VAL A 265 2.28 0.15 11.86
CA VAL A 265 1.80 -0.63 10.72
C VAL A 265 0.37 -1.09 10.96
N VAL A 266 0.09 -1.67 12.14
CA VAL A 266 -1.27 -2.12 12.47
C VAL A 266 -2.24 -0.95 12.53
N ALA A 267 -1.89 0.13 13.22
CA ALA A 267 -2.76 1.29 13.38
C ALA A 267 -3.05 1.97 12.03
N ALA A 268 -2.03 2.21 11.21
CA ALA A 268 -2.20 2.85 9.90
C ALA A 268 -3.06 2.00 8.96
N THR A 269 -2.74 0.70 8.84
CA THR A 269 -3.45 -0.22 7.94
C THR A 269 -4.88 -0.46 8.38
N SER A 270 -5.13 -0.73 9.67
CA SER A 270 -6.47 -1.00 10.18
C SER A 270 -7.35 0.25 10.15
N THR A 271 -6.81 1.43 10.48
CA THR A 271 -7.54 2.69 10.37
C THR A 271 -7.93 2.98 8.92
N TYR A 272 -7.00 2.81 7.97
CA TYR A 272 -7.30 3.00 6.56
C TYR A 272 -8.40 2.06 6.09
N ILE A 273 -8.22 0.74 6.28
CA ILE A 273 -9.20 -0.25 5.81
C ILE A 273 -10.56 -0.04 6.48
N GLY A 274 -10.57 0.22 7.78
CA GLY A 274 -11.81 0.49 8.51
C GLY A 274 -12.53 1.74 7.99
N THR A 275 -11.80 2.83 7.80
CA THR A 275 -12.36 4.10 7.31
C THR A 275 -12.90 3.97 5.89
N ILE A 276 -12.11 3.40 4.96
CA ILE A 276 -12.56 3.24 3.58
C ILE A 276 -13.74 2.27 3.48
N THR A 277 -13.79 1.23 4.34
CA THR A 277 -14.93 0.32 4.41
C THR A 277 -16.21 1.05 4.82
N VAL A 278 -16.14 1.88 5.86
CA VAL A 278 -17.30 2.68 6.31
C VAL A 278 -17.76 3.63 5.20
N ILE A 279 -16.85 4.34 4.56
CA ILE A 279 -17.16 5.25 3.46
C ILE A 279 -17.82 4.49 2.30
N ASN A 280 -17.24 3.36 1.88
CA ASN A 280 -17.75 2.57 0.76
C ASN A 280 -19.11 1.94 1.05
N VAL A 281 -19.33 1.43 2.26
CA VAL A 281 -20.63 0.91 2.69
C VAL A 281 -21.69 2.03 2.72
N MET A 282 -21.32 3.21 3.22
CA MET A 282 -22.22 4.37 3.23
C MET A 282 -22.58 4.81 1.81
N LEU A 283 -21.58 4.95 0.93
CA LEU A 283 -21.78 5.32 -0.47
C LEU A 283 -22.64 4.29 -1.21
N GLY A 284 -22.36 3.00 -0.99
CA GLY A 284 -23.15 1.91 -1.54
C GLY A 284 -24.60 1.89 -1.03
N ALA A 285 -24.81 2.11 0.27
CA ALA A 285 -26.15 2.17 0.87
C ALA A 285 -26.95 3.37 0.33
N LEU A 286 -26.32 4.54 0.21
CA LEU A 286 -26.97 5.73 -0.38
C LEU A 286 -27.29 5.48 -1.86
N THR A 287 -26.38 4.88 -2.62
CA THR A 287 -26.62 4.50 -4.02
C THR A 287 -27.79 3.51 -4.12
N ALA A 288 -27.81 2.46 -3.27
CA ALA A 288 -28.93 1.51 -3.23
C ALA A 288 -30.28 2.18 -2.95
N LEU A 289 -30.31 3.09 -1.97
CA LEU A 289 -31.52 3.85 -1.63
C LEU A 289 -32.01 4.68 -2.80
N ILE A 290 -31.12 5.40 -3.48
CA ILE A 290 -31.49 6.27 -4.60
C ILE A 290 -31.93 5.45 -5.81
N VAL A 291 -31.20 4.40 -6.15
CA VAL A 291 -31.54 3.47 -7.23
C VAL A 291 -32.91 2.82 -7.00
N TRP A 292 -33.23 2.49 -5.74
CA TRP A 292 -34.55 2.03 -5.33
C TRP A 292 -35.65 3.10 -5.55
N MET A 293 -35.37 4.35 -5.14
CA MET A 293 -36.33 5.47 -5.31
C MET A 293 -36.61 5.79 -6.80
N VAL A 294 -35.62 5.61 -7.65
CA VAL A 294 -35.75 5.81 -9.11
C VAL A 294 -36.48 4.63 -9.77
N GLY A 295 -36.70 3.52 -9.05
CA GLY A 295 -37.44 2.35 -9.54
C GLY A 295 -36.59 1.36 -10.33
N MET A 296 -35.31 1.29 -10.07
CA MET A 296 -34.40 0.32 -10.65
C MET A 296 -34.46 -1.02 -9.93
N ASP A 297 -34.48 -2.12 -10.67
CA ASP A 297 -34.51 -3.47 -10.09
C ASP A 297 -33.20 -3.77 -9.31
N SER A 298 -33.30 -4.58 -8.23
CA SER A 298 -32.17 -5.08 -7.45
C SER A 298 -31.25 -3.99 -6.83
N PRO A 299 -31.79 -3.02 -6.06
CA PRO A 299 -31.04 -1.88 -5.56
C PRO A 299 -29.85 -2.27 -4.67
N LEU A 300 -29.96 -3.33 -3.87
CA LEU A 300 -28.86 -3.84 -3.02
C LEU A 300 -27.70 -4.37 -3.86
N MET A 301 -27.95 -4.96 -5.01
CA MET A 301 -26.90 -5.39 -5.92
C MET A 301 -26.09 -4.19 -6.43
N TRP A 302 -26.78 -3.13 -6.91
CA TRP A 302 -26.12 -1.94 -7.42
C TRP A 302 -25.32 -1.21 -6.34
N GLY A 303 -25.90 -1.04 -5.15
CA GLY A 303 -25.21 -0.42 -4.03
C GLY A 303 -24.03 -1.27 -3.53
N GLY A 304 -24.20 -2.58 -3.44
CA GLY A 304 -23.12 -3.50 -3.08
C GLY A 304 -21.98 -3.49 -4.10
N LEU A 305 -22.31 -3.47 -5.39
CA LEU A 305 -21.35 -3.37 -6.48
C LEU A 305 -20.54 -2.07 -6.40
N VAL A 306 -21.21 -0.93 -6.17
CA VAL A 306 -20.57 0.37 -5.94
C VAL A 306 -19.65 0.30 -4.73
N ALA A 307 -20.11 -0.26 -3.60
CA ALA A 307 -19.30 -0.38 -2.39
C ALA A 307 -18.02 -1.20 -2.62
N VAL A 308 -18.10 -2.28 -3.38
CA VAL A 308 -16.92 -3.13 -3.68
C VAL A 308 -15.99 -2.49 -4.68
N LEU A 309 -16.52 -1.93 -5.78
CA LEU A 309 -15.68 -1.31 -6.81
C LEU A 309 -14.93 -0.10 -6.28
N ASN A 310 -15.54 0.68 -5.39
CA ASN A 310 -14.93 1.89 -4.85
C ASN A 310 -13.70 1.66 -3.96
N TYR A 311 -13.35 0.39 -3.65
CA TYR A 311 -12.04 0.07 -3.04
C TYR A 311 -10.85 0.29 -3.99
N ILE A 312 -11.09 0.29 -5.32
CA ILE A 312 -10.05 0.56 -6.32
C ILE A 312 -10.08 2.05 -6.66
N PRO A 313 -9.08 2.84 -6.21
CA PRO A 313 -9.06 4.27 -6.48
C PRO A 313 -9.13 4.58 -7.98
N TYR A 314 -9.83 5.62 -8.36
CA TYR A 314 -10.04 6.12 -9.72
C TYR A 314 -10.80 5.14 -10.64
N LEU A 315 -10.36 3.89 -10.74
CA LEU A 315 -10.96 2.89 -11.63
C LEU A 315 -12.32 2.41 -11.13
N GLY A 316 -12.46 2.30 -9.80
CA GLY A 316 -13.69 1.83 -9.16
C GLY A 316 -14.90 2.72 -9.46
N PRO A 317 -14.82 4.02 -9.17
CA PRO A 317 -15.91 4.96 -9.48
C PRO A 317 -16.25 5.02 -10.96
N ILE A 318 -15.26 4.97 -11.84
CA ILE A 318 -15.50 4.93 -13.30
C ILE A 318 -16.26 3.66 -13.69
N ALA A 319 -15.80 2.50 -13.22
CA ALA A 319 -16.47 1.23 -13.50
C ALA A 319 -17.88 1.18 -12.91
N ALA A 320 -18.08 1.70 -11.70
CA ALA A 320 -19.39 1.79 -11.07
C ALA A 320 -20.37 2.69 -11.88
N ALA A 321 -19.91 3.87 -12.32
CA ALA A 321 -20.71 4.77 -13.16
C ALA A 321 -21.11 4.11 -14.49
N LEU A 322 -20.17 3.42 -15.16
CA LEU A 322 -20.44 2.71 -16.41
C LEU A 322 -21.43 1.55 -16.21
N LEU A 323 -21.29 0.78 -15.13
CA LEU A 323 -22.22 -0.30 -14.83
C LEU A 323 -23.62 0.22 -14.47
N LEU A 324 -23.72 1.32 -13.71
CA LEU A 324 -24.98 1.98 -13.42
C LEU A 324 -25.63 2.56 -14.69
N ALA A 325 -24.82 3.11 -15.61
CA ALA A 325 -25.31 3.57 -16.90
C ALA A 325 -25.88 2.40 -17.73
N PHE A 326 -25.16 1.30 -17.80
CA PHE A 326 -25.61 0.09 -18.47
C PHE A 326 -26.90 -0.46 -17.83
N GLY A 327 -26.96 -0.53 -16.50
CA GLY A 327 -28.14 -0.95 -15.76
C GLY A 327 -29.34 -0.03 -15.98
N GLY A 328 -29.11 1.28 -16.04
CA GLY A 328 -30.13 2.29 -16.37
C GLY A 328 -30.70 2.09 -17.77
N LEU A 329 -29.82 1.91 -18.78
CA LEU A 329 -30.25 1.65 -20.18
C LEU A 329 -31.04 0.33 -20.33
N MET A 330 -30.74 -0.67 -19.50
CA MET A 330 -31.48 -1.93 -19.47
C MET A 330 -32.85 -1.80 -18.79
N THR A 331 -32.98 -0.88 -17.84
CA THR A 331 -34.18 -0.72 -17.01
C THR A 331 -35.17 0.27 -17.64
N PHE A 332 -34.70 1.44 -18.06
CA PHE A 332 -35.56 2.53 -18.54
C PHE A 332 -35.61 2.56 -20.05
N SER A 333 -36.82 2.90 -20.57
CA SER A 333 -37.03 3.09 -22.02
C SER A 333 -36.65 4.51 -22.47
N ASP A 334 -36.71 5.48 -21.56
CA ASP A 334 -36.31 6.87 -21.83
C ASP A 334 -34.78 7.03 -21.54
N PRO A 335 -34.01 7.53 -22.51
CA PRO A 335 -32.58 7.74 -22.35
C PRO A 335 -32.20 8.69 -21.18
N TRP A 336 -33.02 9.71 -20.92
CA TRP A 336 -32.78 10.65 -19.83
C TRP A 336 -32.97 9.99 -18.46
N ALA A 337 -34.04 9.18 -18.33
CA ALA A 337 -34.26 8.39 -17.13
C ALA A 337 -33.12 7.35 -16.92
N ALA A 338 -32.58 6.77 -17.99
CA ALA A 338 -31.47 5.83 -17.94
C ALA A 338 -30.15 6.45 -17.42
N LEU A 339 -29.98 7.76 -17.63
CA LEU A 339 -28.77 8.49 -17.15
C LEU A 339 -28.89 8.98 -15.71
N LEU A 340 -30.07 8.90 -15.08
CA LEU A 340 -30.27 9.31 -13.69
C LEU A 340 -29.41 8.50 -12.69
N PRO A 341 -29.39 7.15 -12.72
CA PRO A 341 -28.58 6.38 -11.77
C PRO A 341 -27.07 6.72 -11.80
N PRO A 342 -26.39 6.73 -12.97
CA PRO A 342 -24.97 7.10 -13.00
C PRO A 342 -24.75 8.58 -12.67
N GLY A 343 -25.63 9.49 -13.09
CA GLY A 343 -25.53 10.93 -12.79
C GLY A 343 -25.60 11.21 -11.30
N ILE A 344 -26.54 10.59 -10.60
CA ILE A 344 -26.69 10.72 -9.15
C ILE A 344 -25.51 10.09 -8.43
N PHE A 345 -25.05 8.92 -8.87
CA PHE A 345 -23.86 8.29 -8.30
C PHE A 345 -22.62 9.18 -8.43
N ILE A 346 -22.41 9.78 -9.61
CA ILE A 346 -21.29 10.72 -9.81
C ILE A 346 -21.40 11.91 -8.85
N GLY A 347 -22.61 12.48 -8.69
CA GLY A 347 -22.86 13.56 -7.72
C GLY A 347 -22.54 13.15 -6.28
N LEU A 348 -23.00 11.96 -5.85
CA LEU A 348 -22.70 11.39 -4.55
C LEU A 348 -21.19 11.17 -4.35
N HIS A 349 -20.54 10.61 -5.35
CA HIS A 349 -19.10 10.35 -5.29
C HIS A 349 -18.29 11.66 -5.23
N LEU A 350 -18.69 12.69 -5.95
CA LEU A 350 -18.07 14.03 -5.84
C LEU A 350 -18.21 14.61 -4.43
N ILE A 351 -19.39 14.46 -3.80
CA ILE A 351 -19.61 14.88 -2.40
C ILE A 351 -18.76 14.03 -1.46
N GLU A 352 -18.72 12.73 -1.67
CA GLU A 352 -17.89 11.81 -0.87
C GLU A 352 -16.40 12.21 -0.95
N ALA A 353 -15.84 12.33 -2.15
CA ALA A 353 -14.42 12.62 -2.36
C ALA A 353 -14.00 14.00 -1.84
N ASN A 354 -14.86 15.02 -1.96
CA ASN A 354 -14.51 16.40 -1.61
C ASN A 354 -14.97 16.84 -0.21
N VAL A 355 -15.93 16.13 0.39
CA VAL A 355 -16.50 16.51 1.70
C VAL A 355 -16.29 15.41 2.73
N PHE A 356 -16.82 14.19 2.49
CA PHE A 356 -16.79 13.12 3.50
C PHE A 356 -15.38 12.57 3.72
N THR A 357 -14.63 12.30 2.66
CA THR A 357 -13.28 11.76 2.77
C THR A 357 -12.35 12.73 3.54
N PRO A 358 -12.28 14.05 3.26
CA PRO A 358 -11.48 14.98 4.06
C PRO A 358 -11.95 15.10 5.52
N LEU A 359 -13.25 15.03 5.78
CA LEU A 359 -13.80 15.12 7.14
C LEU A 359 -13.46 13.88 7.99
N VAL A 360 -13.53 12.68 7.40
CA VAL A 360 -13.36 11.42 8.12
C VAL A 360 -11.88 11.01 8.21
N VAL A 361 -11.16 11.12 7.11
CA VAL A 361 -9.73 10.73 7.03
C VAL A 361 -8.84 11.79 7.66
N GLY A 362 -9.23 13.06 7.57
CA GLY A 362 -8.45 14.18 8.07
C GLY A 362 -7.07 14.28 7.44
N ARG A 363 -6.17 15.09 8.06
CA ARG A 363 -4.79 15.27 7.58
C ARG A 363 -3.83 14.09 7.88
N LYS A 364 -4.32 13.01 8.49
CA LYS A 364 -3.46 11.93 9.02
C LYS A 364 -2.96 10.92 7.98
N LEU A 365 -3.52 10.91 6.78
CA LEU A 365 -3.17 9.94 5.72
C LEU A 365 -2.90 10.67 4.39
N THR A 366 -1.98 11.62 4.39
CA THR A 366 -1.51 12.23 3.15
C THR A 366 -0.59 11.23 2.42
N ILE A 367 -1.11 10.64 1.38
CA ILE A 367 -0.32 9.82 0.45
C ILE A 367 -0.38 10.53 -0.89
N ASN A 368 0.79 10.74 -1.50
CA ASN A 368 0.87 11.36 -2.81
C ASN A 368 0.01 10.59 -3.84
N PRO A 369 -0.92 11.23 -4.55
CA PRO A 369 -1.78 10.60 -5.55
C PRO A 369 -1.00 9.85 -6.64
N LEU A 370 0.19 10.36 -7.03
CA LEU A 370 1.07 9.69 -7.98
C LEU A 370 1.51 8.31 -7.47
N LEU A 371 1.86 8.21 -6.18
CA LEU A 371 2.27 6.93 -5.59
C LEU A 371 1.11 5.93 -5.52
N ILE A 372 -0.10 6.41 -5.27
CA ILE A 372 -1.30 5.57 -5.32
C ILE A 372 -1.47 5.01 -6.74
N LEU A 373 -1.33 5.86 -7.77
CA LEU A 373 -1.46 5.45 -9.17
C LEU A 373 -0.37 4.45 -9.58
N VAL A 374 0.89 4.71 -9.19
CA VAL A 374 2.02 3.80 -9.44
C VAL A 374 1.82 2.47 -8.72
N SER A 375 1.44 2.49 -7.44
CA SER A 375 1.14 1.29 -6.67
C SER A 375 -0.01 0.49 -7.29
N LEU A 376 -1.09 1.17 -7.69
CA LEU A 376 -2.23 0.57 -8.36
C LEU A 376 -1.82 -0.13 -9.65
N SER A 377 -1.06 0.56 -10.51
CA SER A 377 -0.58 0.02 -11.78
C SER A 377 0.34 -1.18 -11.58
N PHE A 378 1.25 -1.09 -10.60
CA PHE A 378 2.20 -2.15 -10.27
C PHE A 378 1.46 -3.41 -9.77
N TRP A 379 0.60 -3.28 -8.76
CA TRP A 379 -0.09 -4.43 -8.19
C TRP A 379 -1.16 -5.00 -9.12
N ALA A 380 -1.79 -4.14 -9.95
CA ALA A 380 -2.68 -4.61 -11.01
C ALA A 380 -1.94 -5.44 -12.06
N TRP A 381 -0.70 -5.07 -12.39
CA TRP A 381 0.15 -5.85 -13.29
C TRP A 381 0.60 -7.18 -12.66
N VAL A 382 0.92 -7.20 -11.36
CA VAL A 382 1.37 -8.41 -10.65
C VAL A 382 0.21 -9.40 -10.45
N TRP A 383 -0.95 -8.96 -9.93
CA TRP A 383 -2.05 -9.83 -9.49
C TRP A 383 -3.43 -9.45 -10.04
N GLY A 384 -3.50 -8.66 -11.11
CA GLY A 384 -4.76 -8.25 -11.72
C GLY A 384 -5.64 -7.40 -10.80
N THR A 385 -6.95 -7.57 -10.90
CA THR A 385 -7.95 -6.81 -10.13
C THR A 385 -7.78 -6.96 -8.62
N THR A 386 -7.42 -8.15 -8.13
CA THR A 386 -7.18 -8.38 -6.70
C THR A 386 -5.94 -7.63 -6.22
N GLY A 387 -4.89 -7.54 -7.05
CA GLY A 387 -3.72 -6.70 -6.77
C GLY A 387 -4.08 -5.23 -6.69
N ALA A 388 -4.94 -4.75 -7.57
CA ALA A 388 -5.45 -3.38 -7.54
C ALA A 388 -6.20 -3.07 -6.24
N LEU A 389 -7.02 -3.99 -5.73
CA LEU A 389 -7.71 -3.86 -4.43
C LEU A 389 -6.73 -3.76 -3.25
N LEU A 390 -5.63 -4.50 -3.32
CA LEU A 390 -4.61 -4.53 -2.26
C LEU A 390 -3.57 -3.40 -2.38
N ALA A 391 -3.54 -2.65 -3.49
CA ALA A 391 -2.50 -1.69 -3.81
C ALA A 391 -2.29 -0.62 -2.73
N VAL A 392 -3.37 -0.03 -2.21
CA VAL A 392 -3.27 1.02 -1.19
C VAL A 392 -2.92 0.48 0.19
N PRO A 393 -3.53 -0.59 0.71
CA PRO A 393 -3.08 -1.23 1.94
C PRO A 393 -1.60 -1.62 1.93
N LEU A 394 -1.11 -2.21 0.83
CA LEU A 394 0.29 -2.57 0.70
C LEU A 394 1.21 -1.35 0.65
N LEU A 395 0.78 -0.29 -0.03
CA LEU A 395 1.51 0.98 -0.06
C LEU A 395 1.63 1.59 1.36
N ILE A 396 0.56 1.56 2.16
CA ILE A 396 0.56 2.05 3.54
C ILE A 396 1.51 1.24 4.41
N ILE A 397 1.47 -0.09 4.31
CA ILE A 397 2.38 -0.97 5.04
C ILE A 397 3.83 -0.64 4.67
N LEU A 398 4.12 -0.55 3.38
CA LEU A 398 5.46 -0.26 2.86
C LEU A 398 5.93 1.14 3.32
N LYS A 399 5.12 2.18 3.15
CA LYS A 399 5.39 3.54 3.65
C LYS A 399 5.74 3.53 5.13
N THR A 400 4.91 2.87 5.95
CA THR A 400 5.09 2.85 7.40
C THR A 400 6.39 2.14 7.80
N ILE A 401 6.75 1.04 7.12
CA ILE A 401 8.01 0.32 7.37
C ILE A 401 9.21 1.20 7.00
N PHE A 402 9.20 1.85 5.83
CA PHE A 402 10.30 2.72 5.40
C PHE A 402 10.46 3.94 6.30
N SER A 403 9.37 4.61 6.68
CA SER A 403 9.40 5.74 7.61
C SER A 403 9.98 5.35 8.97
N ALA A 404 9.74 4.11 9.41
CA ALA A 404 10.24 3.61 10.68
C ALA A 404 11.69 3.08 10.63
N ALA A 405 12.20 2.78 9.43
CA ALA A 405 13.58 2.30 9.25
C ALA A 405 14.64 3.41 9.38
N GLY A 406 14.25 4.65 9.66
CA GLY A 406 15.17 5.76 9.95
C GLY A 406 15.83 6.37 8.71
N THR A 407 15.24 6.25 7.54
CA THR A 407 15.61 6.98 6.32
C THR A 407 14.58 8.08 6.01
N PRO A 408 14.47 9.12 6.87
CA PRO A 408 13.42 10.13 6.74
C PRO A 408 13.49 10.89 5.42
N ASP A 409 14.70 11.14 4.91
CA ASP A 409 14.90 11.92 3.68
C ASP A 409 14.33 11.21 2.44
N ILE A 410 14.54 9.88 2.31
CA ILE A 410 13.99 9.10 1.20
C ILE A 410 12.49 8.89 1.37
N ALA A 411 12.04 8.63 2.59
CA ALA A 411 10.62 8.47 2.89
C ALA A 411 9.87 9.79 2.71
N GLY A 412 10.42 10.92 3.16
CA GLY A 412 9.87 12.26 2.93
C GLY A 412 9.78 12.60 1.45
N PHE A 413 10.85 12.42 0.70
CA PHE A 413 10.87 12.71 -0.74
C PHE A 413 9.87 11.85 -1.54
N LEU A 414 9.75 10.57 -1.22
CA LEU A 414 8.88 9.64 -1.95
C LEU A 414 7.42 9.69 -1.52
N PHE A 415 7.12 9.99 -0.24
CA PHE A 415 5.79 9.77 0.34
C PHE A 415 5.09 11.04 0.83
N GLU A 416 5.78 12.19 0.95
CA GLU A 416 5.20 13.45 1.40
C GLU A 416 5.05 14.46 0.26
N ASP A 417 3.88 15.12 0.19
CA ASP A 417 3.67 16.24 -0.71
C ASP A 417 4.44 17.46 -0.19
N GLY A 418 5.56 17.78 -0.84
CA GLY A 418 6.05 19.15 -0.96
C GLY A 418 6.53 19.86 0.30
N THR A 419 7.33 19.24 1.17
CA THR A 419 8.07 19.98 2.23
C THR A 419 9.50 20.36 1.82
N LEU A 420 9.69 20.82 0.58
CA LEU A 420 10.94 21.48 0.19
C LEU A 420 10.96 22.97 0.56
N THR A 421 9.97 23.48 1.32
CA THR A 421 9.84 24.91 1.67
C THR A 421 10.30 25.27 3.08
N HIS A 422 10.92 24.37 3.85
CA HIS A 422 11.38 24.68 5.21
C HIS A 422 12.92 24.65 5.40
N VAL A 423 13.70 24.84 4.35
CA VAL A 423 15.18 24.96 4.45
C VAL A 423 15.62 26.44 4.36
N GLY A 424 14.78 27.41 4.68
CA GLY A 424 15.11 28.83 4.50
C GLY A 424 14.59 29.81 5.53
N GLU A 425 13.99 29.39 6.63
CA GLU A 425 13.37 30.35 7.59
C GLU A 425 13.96 30.35 9.01
N GLU A 426 15.09 29.69 9.26
CA GLU A 426 15.69 29.69 10.61
C GLU A 426 16.82 30.71 10.83
N ASP A 427 17.18 31.56 9.85
CA ASP A 427 18.32 32.48 9.99
C ASP A 427 17.96 33.99 9.96
N GLU A 428 16.69 34.41 10.09
CA GLU A 428 16.33 35.85 10.07
C GLU A 428 15.86 36.45 11.41
N ASP A 429 15.85 35.73 12.52
CA ASP A 429 15.45 36.27 13.84
C ASP A 429 16.61 36.48 14.85
N GLU A 430 17.87 36.54 14.40
CA GLU A 430 19.00 36.98 15.23
C GLU A 430 19.77 38.14 14.55
N GLU A 431 19.16 39.34 14.49
CA GLU A 431 19.87 40.65 14.51
C GLU A 431 19.12 41.68 15.35
#